data_a4f047e86c66bcd32a022b99a7e6a58b
#
_entry.id   a4f047e86c66bcd32a022b99a7e6a58b
#
_cell.length_a   1.000
_cell.length_b   1.000
_cell.length_c   1.000
_cell.angle_alpha   90.00
_cell.angle_beta   90.00
_cell.angle_gamma   90.00
#
_symmetry.space_group_name_H-M   'P 1'
#
loop_
_entity.id
_entity.type
_entity.pdbx_description
1 polymer ?
#
loop_
_entity_poly.entity_id
_entity_poly.type
_entity_poly.pdbx_seq_one_letter_code
_entity_poly.pdbx_strand_id
1 'polypeptide(L)'
;MDLNKEVLKGHIDTLILSILSKGDSYGYEIAKVVRDETTFELKESTLYVSLKRLESKGLIKSYWGNDQGVGSRRKYYNITDDGKDNLEVKIQEWYFIQDIMNKFLKKGD
;
A
#
# COMPACT_ATOMS: atom_id res chain seq x y z
N MET A 1 -2.48 -24.13 1.48
CA MET A 1 -1.17 -23.87 0.86
C MET A 1 -0.60 -22.57 1.38
N ASP A 2 0.60 -22.62 1.90
CA ASP A 2 1.26 -21.43 2.42
C ASP A 2 2.01 -20.74 1.30
N LEU A 3 1.53 -19.58 0.93
CA LEU A 3 2.20 -18.77 -0.07
C LEU A 3 3.36 -18.01 0.57
N ASN A 4 4.41 -17.83 -0.20
CA ASN A 4 5.58 -17.11 0.26
C ASN A 4 5.25 -15.61 0.45
N LYS A 5 5.43 -15.14 1.67
CA LYS A 5 5.16 -13.74 2.00
C LYS A 5 6.07 -12.77 1.23
N GLU A 6 7.22 -13.26 0.78
CA GLU A 6 8.15 -12.44 0.00
C GLU A 6 7.52 -11.94 -1.31
N VAL A 7 6.56 -12.68 -1.85
CA VAL A 7 5.86 -12.29 -3.08
C VAL A 7 5.18 -10.93 -2.90
N LEU A 8 4.61 -10.69 -1.71
CA LEU A 8 3.88 -9.45 -1.46
C LEU A 8 4.80 -8.27 -1.19
N LYS A 9 6.04 -8.51 -0.74
CA LYS A 9 6.96 -7.43 -0.39
C LYS A 9 7.14 -6.40 -1.50
N GLY A 10 7.22 -6.85 -2.73
CA GLY A 10 7.41 -5.96 -3.87
C GLY A 10 6.17 -5.13 -4.20
N HIS A 11 5.05 -5.40 -3.56
CA HIS A 11 3.79 -4.74 -3.86
C HIS A 11 3.24 -3.90 -2.70
N ILE A 12 3.95 -3.85 -1.58
CA ILE A 12 3.46 -3.14 -0.39
C ILE A 12 3.26 -1.65 -0.68
N ASP A 13 4.20 -1.02 -1.36
CA ASP A 13 4.09 0.40 -1.71
C ASP A 13 2.82 0.66 -2.53
N THR A 14 2.52 -0.23 -3.47
CA THR A 14 1.30 -0.11 -4.29
C THR A 14 0.04 -0.24 -3.44
N LEU A 15 0.04 -1.19 -2.50
CA LEU A 15 -1.11 -1.35 -1.59
C LEU A 15 -1.33 -0.10 -0.77
N ILE A 16 -0.26 0.50 -0.23
CA ILE A 16 -0.36 1.72 0.55
C ILE A 16 -0.92 2.86 -0.29
N LEU A 17 -0.38 3.06 -1.49
CA LEU A 17 -0.86 4.12 -2.38
C LEU A 17 -2.33 3.91 -2.73
N SER A 18 -2.73 2.66 -2.97
CA SER A 18 -4.12 2.34 -3.27
C SER A 18 -5.05 2.69 -2.11
N ILE A 19 -4.64 2.33 -0.90
CA ILE A 19 -5.43 2.64 0.30
C ILE A 19 -5.57 4.16 0.45
N LEU A 20 -4.45 4.88 0.31
CA LEU A 20 -4.45 6.34 0.47
C LEU A 20 -5.18 7.06 -0.66
N SER A 21 -5.31 6.43 -1.83
CA SER A 21 -6.08 7.02 -2.92
C SER A 21 -7.57 7.13 -2.59
N LYS A 22 -8.03 6.37 -1.62
CA LYS A 22 -9.43 6.37 -1.20
C LYS A 22 -9.70 7.30 -0.01
N GLY A 23 -8.65 7.82 0.60
CA GLY A 23 -8.74 8.72 1.74
C GLY A 23 -7.51 8.62 2.59
N ASP A 24 -7.28 9.67 3.36
CA ASP A 24 -6.13 9.72 4.26
C ASP A 24 -6.28 8.65 5.35
N SER A 25 -5.16 8.09 5.77
CA SER A 25 -5.14 7.06 6.80
C SER A 25 -3.87 7.15 7.62
N TYR A 26 -3.92 6.59 8.82
CA TYR A 26 -2.73 6.46 9.65
C TYR A 26 -2.25 5.01 9.65
N GLY A 27 -1.02 4.80 10.14
CA GLY A 27 -0.34 3.51 9.97
C GLY A 27 -1.14 2.30 10.44
N TYR A 28 -1.71 2.37 11.64
CA TYR A 28 -2.50 1.25 12.17
C TYR A 28 -3.68 0.92 11.27
N GLU A 29 -4.35 1.95 10.77
CA GLU A 29 -5.52 1.77 9.89
C GLU A 29 -5.12 1.14 8.57
N ILE A 30 -3.97 1.56 8.01
CA ILE A 30 -3.45 0.97 6.78
C ILE A 30 -3.20 -0.52 6.97
N ALA A 31 -2.52 -0.89 8.06
CA ALA A 31 -2.23 -2.29 8.37
C ALA A 31 -3.51 -3.09 8.58
N LYS A 32 -4.51 -2.48 9.22
CA LYS A 32 -5.80 -3.13 9.45
C LYS A 32 -6.50 -3.44 8.14
N VAL A 33 -6.51 -2.49 7.20
CA VAL A 33 -7.13 -2.71 5.89
C VAL A 33 -6.44 -3.85 5.15
N VAL A 34 -5.12 -3.88 5.16
CA VAL A 34 -4.38 -4.96 4.50
C VAL A 34 -4.74 -6.32 5.11
N ARG A 35 -4.78 -6.40 6.44
CA ARG A 35 -5.11 -7.64 7.13
C ARG A 35 -6.54 -8.09 6.83
N ASP A 36 -7.49 -7.16 6.88
CA ASP A 36 -8.91 -7.49 6.69
C ASP A 36 -9.19 -7.94 5.26
N GLU A 37 -8.50 -7.35 4.29
CA GLU A 37 -8.73 -7.67 2.87
C GLU A 37 -7.95 -8.90 2.40
N THR A 38 -6.83 -9.23 3.03
CA THR A 38 -5.91 -10.24 2.49
C THR A 38 -5.56 -11.34 3.47
N THR A 39 -5.88 -11.19 4.74
CA THR A 39 -5.41 -12.04 5.84
C THR A 39 -3.90 -11.99 6.06
N PHE A 40 -3.18 -11.16 5.31
CA PHE A 40 -1.74 -10.98 5.46
C PHE A 40 -1.48 -9.94 6.55
N GLU A 41 -0.64 -10.30 7.53
CA GLU A 41 -0.27 -9.37 8.59
C GLU A 41 0.97 -8.59 8.19
N LEU A 42 0.77 -7.30 7.96
CA LEU A 42 1.85 -6.39 7.63
C LEU A 42 2.55 -5.98 8.93
N LYS A 43 3.81 -6.36 9.05
CA LYS A 43 4.59 -6.00 10.24
C LYS A 43 4.77 -4.49 10.30
N GLU A 44 4.71 -3.97 11.53
CA GLU A 44 4.84 -2.53 11.75
C GLU A 44 6.13 -1.98 11.17
N SER A 45 7.25 -2.68 11.37
CA SER A 45 8.53 -2.23 10.82
C SER A 45 8.51 -2.16 9.29
N THR A 46 7.92 -3.16 8.64
CA THR A 46 7.82 -3.18 7.19
C THR A 46 6.95 -2.04 6.67
N LEU A 47 5.81 -1.81 7.35
CA LEU A 47 4.91 -0.72 7.01
C LEU A 47 5.63 0.63 7.08
N TYR A 48 6.30 0.90 8.19
CA TYR A 48 6.93 2.22 8.36
C TYR A 48 8.13 2.43 7.44
N VAL A 49 8.86 1.37 7.09
CA VAL A 49 9.92 1.47 6.08
C VAL A 49 9.32 1.89 4.73
N SER A 50 8.19 1.29 4.36
CA SER A 50 7.52 1.63 3.09
C SER A 50 6.98 3.05 3.12
N LEU A 51 6.33 3.45 4.23
CA LEU A 51 5.81 4.81 4.36
C LEU A 51 6.92 5.84 4.24
N LYS A 52 8.04 5.59 4.91
CA LYS A 52 9.19 6.50 4.85
C LYS A 52 9.75 6.61 3.43
N ARG A 53 9.84 5.49 2.74
CA ARG A 53 10.32 5.47 1.35
C ARG A 53 9.40 6.26 0.43
N LEU A 54 8.09 6.04 0.55
CA LEU A 54 7.11 6.75 -0.26
C LEU A 54 7.15 8.26 0.02
N GLU A 55 7.29 8.62 1.28
CA GLU A 55 7.38 10.03 1.66
C GLU A 55 8.65 10.67 1.12
N SER A 56 9.77 9.96 1.19
CA SER A 56 11.04 10.43 0.63
C SER A 56 10.96 10.68 -0.86
N LYS A 57 10.17 9.88 -1.55
CA LYS A 57 9.97 10.04 -3.01
C LYS A 57 8.93 11.10 -3.36
N GLY A 58 8.31 11.71 -2.36
CA GLY A 58 7.28 12.71 -2.61
C GLY A 58 5.96 12.15 -3.08
N LEU A 59 5.73 10.86 -2.90
CA LEU A 59 4.49 10.21 -3.34
C LEU A 59 3.38 10.29 -2.30
N ILE A 60 3.76 10.49 -1.03
CA ILE A 60 2.83 10.73 0.06
C ILE A 60 3.38 11.85 0.93
N LYS A 61 2.49 12.48 1.69
CA LYS A 61 2.84 13.48 2.71
C LYS A 61 2.25 13.02 4.03
N SER A 62 2.84 13.46 5.13
CA SER A 62 2.30 13.16 6.44
C SER A 62 1.90 14.45 7.15
N TYR A 63 0.96 14.32 8.05
CA TYR A 63 0.52 15.41 8.91
C TYR A 63 -0.03 14.83 10.21
N TRP A 64 0.00 15.62 11.25
CA TRP A 64 -0.54 15.20 12.54
C TRP A 64 -2.04 15.46 12.57
N GLY A 65 -2.79 14.45 12.95
CA GLY A 65 -4.21 14.57 13.11
C GLY A 65 -4.54 15.51 14.28
N ASN A 66 -5.68 16.13 14.19
CA ASN A 66 -6.16 17.01 15.25
C ASN A 66 -7.13 16.25 16.14
N ASP A 67 -6.66 15.12 16.68
CA ASP A 67 -7.48 14.27 17.53
C ASP A 67 -7.75 14.98 18.85
N GLN A 68 -9.02 15.14 19.14
CA GLN A 68 -9.46 15.70 20.40
C GLN A 68 -9.53 14.58 21.42
N GLY A 69 -8.90 14.79 22.55
CA GLY A 69 -9.02 13.84 23.61
C GLY A 69 -7.70 13.43 24.19
N VAL A 70 -7.79 12.45 25.05
CA VAL A 70 -6.64 11.97 25.81
C VAL A 70 -5.87 10.99 24.94
N GLY A 71 -4.63 11.28 24.69
CA GLY A 71 -3.80 10.36 23.96
C GLY A 71 -2.90 11.07 22.98
N SER A 72 -2.06 10.28 22.35
CA SER A 72 -1.12 10.81 21.39
C SER A 72 -1.80 11.12 20.07
N ARG A 73 -1.31 12.12 19.41
CA ARG A 73 -1.75 12.46 18.08
C ARG A 73 -1.41 11.33 17.13
N ARG A 74 -2.28 11.15 16.12
CA ARG A 74 -2.03 10.19 15.06
C ARG A 74 -1.39 10.89 13.87
N LYS A 75 -0.43 10.24 13.28
CA LYS A 75 0.22 10.72 12.07
C LYS A 75 -0.53 10.16 10.87
N TYR A 76 -1.17 11.04 10.12
CA TYR A 76 -1.92 10.67 8.93
C TYR A 76 -1.05 10.83 7.70
N TYR A 77 -1.38 10.09 6.67
CA TYR A 77 -0.70 10.15 5.39
C TYR A 77 -1.71 10.47 4.30
N ASN A 78 -1.26 11.27 3.36
CA ASN A 78 -2.05 11.73 2.23
C ASN A 78 -1.29 11.42 0.94
N ILE A 79 -1.98 10.89 -0.06
CA ILE A 79 -1.35 10.67 -1.36
C ILE A 79 -1.22 11.99 -2.10
N THR A 80 -0.05 12.24 -2.69
CA THR A 80 0.20 13.46 -3.48
C THR A 80 -0.24 13.22 -4.93
N ASP A 81 -0.24 14.29 -5.72
CA ASP A 81 -0.53 14.15 -7.16
C ASP A 81 0.49 13.22 -7.83
N ASP A 82 1.77 13.35 -7.46
CA ASP A 82 2.81 12.45 -7.95
C ASP A 82 2.54 11.00 -7.51
N GLY A 83 2.01 10.83 -6.29
CA GLY A 83 1.62 9.52 -5.80
C GLY A 83 0.49 8.91 -6.62
N LYS A 84 -0.49 9.73 -6.99
CA LYS A 84 -1.60 9.27 -7.83
C LYS A 84 -1.12 8.85 -9.20
N ASP A 85 -0.21 9.62 -9.79
CA ASP A 85 0.37 9.28 -11.09
C ASP A 85 1.18 7.99 -10.99
N ASN A 86 1.95 7.83 -9.93
CA ASN A 86 2.72 6.61 -9.70
C ASN A 86 1.81 5.40 -9.54
N LEU A 87 0.72 5.55 -8.80
CA LEU A 87 -0.25 4.47 -8.62
C LEU A 87 -0.85 4.06 -9.96
N GLU A 88 -1.19 5.03 -10.82
CA GLU A 88 -1.76 4.73 -12.13
C GLU A 88 -0.78 3.90 -12.97
N VAL A 89 0.50 4.24 -12.96
CA VAL A 89 1.52 3.47 -13.65
C VAL A 89 1.59 2.05 -13.09
N LYS A 90 1.55 1.92 -11.76
CA LYS A 90 1.60 0.59 -11.10
C LYS A 90 0.40 -0.27 -11.47
N ILE A 91 -0.77 0.34 -11.59
CA ILE A 91 -1.98 -0.38 -12.00
C ILE A 91 -1.80 -0.90 -13.42
N GLN A 92 -1.30 -0.08 -14.33
CA GLN A 92 -1.07 -0.49 -15.71
C GLN A 92 -0.01 -1.58 -15.81
N GLU A 93 1.06 -1.46 -15.03
CA GLU A 93 2.10 -2.49 -14.99
C GLU A 93 1.55 -3.82 -14.49
N TRP A 94 0.67 -3.78 -13.50
CA TRP A 94 0.04 -4.98 -12.98
C TRP A 94 -0.80 -5.69 -14.04
N TYR A 95 -1.64 -4.95 -14.76
CA TYR A 95 -2.46 -5.54 -15.80
C TYR A 95 -1.62 -6.08 -16.96
N PHE A 96 -0.54 -5.40 -17.29
CA PHE A 96 0.39 -5.85 -18.33
C PHE A 96 1.03 -7.18 -17.94
N ILE A 97 1.53 -7.28 -16.72
CA ILE A 97 2.14 -8.52 -16.22
C ILE A 97 1.11 -9.63 -16.16
N GLN A 98 -0.08 -9.33 -15.65
CA GLN A 98 -1.15 -10.31 -15.54
C GLN A 98 -1.51 -10.88 -16.92
N ASP A 99 -1.61 -10.02 -17.92
CA ASP A 99 -1.92 -10.42 -19.28
C ASP A 99 -0.85 -11.37 -19.83
N ILE A 100 0.42 -11.02 -19.65
CA ILE A 100 1.53 -11.87 -20.10
C ILE A 100 1.52 -13.20 -19.38
N MET A 101 1.40 -13.16 -18.05
CA MET A 101 1.41 -14.39 -17.25
C MET A 101 0.25 -15.33 -17.63
N ASN A 102 -0.91 -14.76 -17.91
CA ASN A 102 -2.06 -15.55 -18.31
C ASN A 102 -1.81 -16.29 -19.62
N LYS A 103 -1.02 -15.73 -20.51
CA LYS A 103 -0.69 -16.39 -21.79
C LYS A 103 0.16 -17.64 -21.59
N PHE A 104 1.00 -17.65 -20.55
CA PHE A 104 1.91 -18.76 -20.31
C PHE A 104 1.40 -19.73 -19.25
N LEU A 105 0.62 -19.25 -18.28
CA LEU A 105 0.24 -20.05 -17.12
C LEU A 105 -1.19 -20.57 -17.16
N LYS A 106 -1.94 -20.21 -18.17
CA LYS A 106 -3.33 -20.62 -18.29
C LYS A 106 -3.40 -22.15 -18.49
N LYS A 107 -4.18 -22.81 -17.65
CA LYS A 107 -4.35 -24.25 -17.68
C LYS A 107 -5.64 -24.61 -18.41
N GLY A 108 -5.66 -25.84 -18.99
CA GLY A 108 -6.88 -26.40 -19.54
C GLY A 108 -7.20 -26.02 -20.97
N ASP A 109 -6.27 -25.46 -21.65
CA ASP A 109 -6.47 -25.09 -23.07
C ASP A 109 -5.92 -26.13 -24.01
#